data_065630f9b64fcee322efcc764d85b960
#
_entry.id   065630f9b64fcee322efcc764d85b960
#
_cell.length_a   1.000
_cell.length_b   1.000
_cell.length_c   1.000
_cell.angle_alpha   90.00
_cell.angle_beta   90.00
_cell.angle_gamma   90.00
#
_symmetry.space_group_name_H-M   'P 1'
#
loop_
_entity.id
_entity.type
_entity.pdbx_description
1 polymer ?
#
loop_
_entity_poly.entity_id
_entity_poly.type
_entity_poly.pdbx_seq_one_letter_code
_entity_poly.pdbx_strand_id
1 'polypeptide(L)'
;VDTENTSYEDMTNRVNLNTGGISFDIVNFTQSGKADSMAPYFKVTAKAFARKVPELAGILAEILLTTKYDDKKRILELLQQDRSEMELNMLQSSVQVALARLNSFISKAGAYNEIGELSLYPVVKKLTDEFEENVEDFCSKLQQVGELLFNSQNLIMGVTIEEGLYSKFAQEITPLLEALAEVSANKSVQLQDYVLPVENQQEALMSSSQVQYVAKGANLYKLGYEMTGAYQVLDMLLRYEYFWVKIRVQGGAYGAMTRFNLDGDMMFVSYRDPNLAETIKVFDETADFLRGFEASDREMTKYIIGTMSGVDTPMTPRLLGNNAQRLYFRGITYEERQKRRQQLLHTTVEDIRNLAPAIEACMEENNLCVFGNAGVIKANEGLFQKLTPVMD
;
A
#
# COMPACT_ATOMS: atom_id res chain seq x y z
N VAL A 1 23.83 -0.06 9.50
CA VAL A 1 24.98 0.87 9.68
C VAL A 1 25.20 1.15 11.16
N ASP A 2 26.38 1.61 11.53
CA ASP A 2 26.75 1.98 12.88
C ASP A 2 26.07 3.30 13.29
N THR A 3 25.96 3.52 14.59
CA THR A 3 25.73 4.85 15.18
C THR A 3 27.05 5.45 15.67
N GLU A 4 27.04 6.67 16.20
CA GLU A 4 28.25 7.26 16.78
C GLU A 4 28.86 6.44 17.91
N ASN A 5 27.99 5.78 18.71
CA ASN A 5 28.40 5.11 19.95
C ASN A 5 28.32 3.59 19.92
N THR A 6 27.62 3.01 18.94
CA THR A 6 27.31 1.56 18.92
C THR A 6 27.47 1.00 17.51
N SER A 7 28.12 -0.16 17.41
CA SER A 7 28.17 -0.93 16.16
C SER A 7 26.77 -1.44 15.77
N TYR A 8 26.54 -1.71 14.48
CA TYR A 8 25.25 -2.24 14.03
C TYR A 8 24.94 -3.61 14.64
N GLU A 9 25.97 -4.42 14.92
CA GLU A 9 25.80 -5.72 15.57
C GLU A 9 25.37 -5.57 17.02
N ASP A 10 26.02 -4.70 17.78
CA ASP A 10 25.64 -4.42 19.18
C ASP A 10 24.28 -3.73 19.24
N MET A 11 23.96 -2.82 18.31
CA MET A 11 22.65 -2.21 18.21
C MET A 11 21.56 -3.25 17.93
N THR A 12 21.80 -4.18 17.01
CA THR A 12 20.89 -5.30 16.74
C THR A 12 20.66 -6.15 17.99
N ASN A 13 21.71 -6.45 18.75
CA ASN A 13 21.60 -7.19 20.02
C ASN A 13 20.81 -6.38 21.05
N ARG A 14 21.05 -5.08 21.19
CA ARG A 14 20.28 -4.20 22.10
C ARG A 14 18.80 -4.17 21.75
N VAL A 15 18.46 -4.03 20.45
CA VAL A 15 17.07 -4.09 19.97
C VAL A 15 16.42 -5.41 20.34
N ASN A 16 17.07 -6.53 20.03
CA ASN A 16 16.53 -7.87 20.30
C ASN A 16 16.32 -8.17 21.78
N LEU A 17 17.21 -7.68 22.67
CA LEU A 17 17.11 -7.89 24.10
C LEU A 17 16.09 -7.00 24.81
N ASN A 18 15.81 -5.83 24.28
CA ASN A 18 15.02 -4.80 24.97
C ASN A 18 13.67 -4.50 24.31
N THR A 19 13.46 -4.95 23.07
CA THR A 19 12.25 -4.62 22.30
C THR A 19 11.61 -5.88 21.71
N GLY A 20 10.39 -5.74 21.24
CA GLY A 20 9.72 -6.73 20.40
C GLY A 20 9.86 -6.42 18.89
N GLY A 21 10.89 -5.65 18.52
CA GLY A 21 11.21 -5.21 17.17
C GLY A 21 10.96 -3.72 16.97
N ILE A 22 11.73 -3.16 16.05
CA ILE A 22 11.59 -1.80 15.51
C ILE A 22 11.52 -1.94 14.00
N SER A 23 10.58 -1.28 13.35
CA SER A 23 10.49 -1.19 11.89
C SER A 23 10.41 0.26 11.43
N PHE A 24 10.88 0.48 10.21
CA PHE A 24 10.91 1.77 9.53
C PHE A 24 10.19 1.61 8.20
N ASP A 25 9.17 2.42 7.95
CA ASP A 25 8.31 2.31 6.77
C ASP A 25 7.99 3.70 6.20
N ILE A 26 7.86 3.81 4.89
CA ILE A 26 7.18 4.95 4.28
C ILE A 26 5.72 4.56 4.13
N VAL A 27 4.82 5.36 4.70
CA VAL A 27 3.38 5.14 4.62
C VAL A 27 2.71 6.36 4.03
N ASN A 28 1.70 6.14 3.20
CA ASN A 28 0.92 7.21 2.60
C ASN A 28 -0.55 7.05 3.00
N PHE A 29 -1.10 8.05 3.67
CA PHE A 29 -2.51 8.04 4.08
C PHE A 29 -3.35 8.83 3.09
N THR A 30 -4.39 8.19 2.56
CA THR A 30 -5.42 8.82 1.74
C THR A 30 -6.64 9.15 2.60
N GLN A 31 -7.30 10.27 2.33
CA GLN A 31 -8.53 10.64 3.02
C GLN A 31 -9.73 9.92 2.43
N SER A 32 -10.63 9.46 3.30
CA SER A 32 -11.91 8.89 2.88
C SER A 32 -12.75 9.93 2.14
N GLY A 33 -13.38 9.53 1.04
CA GLY A 33 -14.25 10.42 0.26
C GLY A 33 -13.53 11.44 -0.62
N LYS A 34 -12.20 11.37 -0.76
CA LYS A 34 -11.41 12.30 -1.57
C LYS A 34 -10.49 11.56 -2.52
N ALA A 35 -10.71 11.75 -3.83
CA ALA A 35 -9.72 11.39 -4.83
C ALA A 35 -8.43 12.22 -4.67
N ASP A 36 -7.31 11.66 -5.09
CA ASP A 36 -6.00 12.34 -5.14
C ASP A 36 -5.49 12.95 -3.82
N SER A 37 -6.11 12.62 -2.68
CA SER A 37 -5.58 12.97 -1.39
C SER A 37 -4.38 12.08 -1.05
N MET A 38 -3.32 12.68 -0.53
CA MET A 38 -2.17 11.93 -0.04
C MET A 38 -1.50 12.67 1.11
N ALA A 39 -0.97 11.90 2.06
CA ALA A 39 -0.19 12.40 3.19
C ALA A 39 0.90 11.37 3.51
N PRO A 40 2.09 11.50 2.89
CA PRO A 40 3.20 10.59 3.16
C PRO A 40 3.85 10.90 4.51
N TYR A 41 4.21 9.83 5.22
CA TYR A 41 4.92 9.89 6.49
C TYR A 41 6.05 8.87 6.51
N PHE A 42 7.17 9.24 7.11
CA PHE A 42 8.14 8.27 7.58
C PHE A 42 7.67 7.73 8.93
N LYS A 43 7.40 6.44 8.99
CA LYS A 43 6.81 5.78 10.16
C LYS A 43 7.83 4.90 10.86
N VAL A 44 8.05 5.16 12.14
CA VAL A 44 8.79 4.27 13.04
C VAL A 44 7.78 3.51 13.90
N THR A 45 7.83 2.19 13.86
CA THR A 45 7.00 1.33 14.71
C THR A 45 7.88 0.54 15.66
N ALA A 46 7.60 0.64 16.94
CA ALA A 46 8.35 -0.08 17.96
C ALA A 46 7.40 -0.76 18.96
N LYS A 47 7.85 -1.84 19.57
CA LYS A 47 7.13 -2.59 20.59
C LYS A 47 8.09 -2.94 21.72
N ALA A 48 7.68 -2.70 22.96
CA ALA A 48 8.44 -3.10 24.15
C ALA A 48 7.51 -3.45 25.32
N PHE A 49 8.05 -4.16 26.29
CA PHE A 49 7.38 -4.25 27.61
C PHE A 49 7.41 -2.89 28.30
N ALA A 50 6.40 -2.57 29.11
CA ALA A 50 6.31 -1.28 29.81
C ALA A 50 7.56 -0.96 30.64
N ARG A 51 8.20 -1.96 31.25
CA ARG A 51 9.45 -1.79 32.02
C ARG A 51 10.68 -1.49 31.14
N LYS A 52 10.57 -1.63 29.82
CA LYS A 52 11.65 -1.45 28.83
C LYS A 52 11.48 -0.19 28.00
N VAL A 53 10.53 0.69 28.35
CA VAL A 53 10.32 1.95 27.63
C VAL A 53 11.54 2.87 27.71
N PRO A 54 12.26 3.02 28.84
CA PRO A 54 13.47 3.85 28.88
C PRO A 54 14.55 3.36 27.93
N GLU A 55 14.79 2.05 27.86
CA GLU A 55 15.76 1.47 26.92
C GLU A 55 15.32 1.63 25.46
N LEU A 56 14.03 1.46 25.19
CA LEU A 56 13.47 1.72 23.84
C LEU A 56 13.68 3.18 23.45
N ALA A 57 13.39 4.14 24.33
CA ALA A 57 13.59 5.56 24.08
C ALA A 57 15.06 5.89 23.75
N GLY A 58 16.00 5.33 24.52
CA GLY A 58 17.43 5.48 24.26
C GLY A 58 17.88 4.85 22.93
N ILE A 59 17.40 3.66 22.59
CA ILE A 59 17.70 3.01 21.32
C ILE A 59 17.15 3.84 20.15
N LEU A 60 15.91 4.32 20.23
CA LEU A 60 15.32 5.16 19.19
C LEU A 60 16.06 6.49 19.02
N ALA A 61 16.41 7.15 20.10
CA ALA A 61 17.18 8.40 20.07
C ALA A 61 18.52 8.18 19.36
N GLU A 62 19.24 7.13 19.72
CA GLU A 62 20.53 6.81 19.13
C GLU A 62 20.42 6.47 17.64
N ILE A 63 19.47 5.62 17.23
CA ILE A 63 19.25 5.27 15.82
C ILE A 63 18.85 6.48 14.99
N LEU A 64 17.92 7.31 15.49
CA LEU A 64 17.38 8.42 14.71
C LEU A 64 18.34 9.61 14.60
N LEU A 65 19.17 9.85 15.63
CA LEU A 65 19.95 11.08 15.75
C LEU A 65 21.44 10.90 15.50
N THR A 66 21.96 9.68 15.64
CA THR A 66 23.43 9.43 15.58
C THR A 66 23.85 8.35 14.59
N THR A 67 22.94 7.93 13.69
CA THR A 67 23.27 6.98 12.62
C THR A 67 24.32 7.58 11.68
N LYS A 68 25.36 6.80 11.36
CA LYS A 68 26.41 7.16 10.41
C LYS A 68 26.01 6.77 8.98
N TYR A 69 25.96 7.76 8.12
CA TYR A 69 25.60 7.58 6.71
C TYR A 69 26.82 7.53 5.79
N ASP A 70 28.05 7.37 6.34
CA ASP A 70 29.32 7.37 5.61
C ASP A 70 30.01 6.01 5.53
N ASP A 71 29.41 4.95 6.09
CA ASP A 71 29.92 3.58 5.94
C ASP A 71 29.60 3.03 4.54
N LYS A 72 30.44 3.43 3.58
CA LYS A 72 30.28 3.08 2.17
C LYS A 72 30.19 1.58 1.92
N LYS A 73 31.02 0.79 2.63
CA LYS A 73 31.02 -0.67 2.49
C LYS A 73 29.68 -1.25 2.88
N ARG A 74 29.18 -0.84 4.05
CA ARG A 74 27.89 -1.33 4.55
C ARG A 74 26.71 -0.85 3.71
N ILE A 75 26.77 0.37 3.20
CA ILE A 75 25.76 0.91 2.29
C ILE A 75 25.71 0.11 0.98
N LEU A 76 26.87 -0.25 0.41
CA LEU A 76 26.90 -1.10 -0.79
C LEU A 76 26.29 -2.49 -0.52
N GLU A 77 26.64 -3.12 0.60
CA GLU A 77 26.05 -4.41 0.99
C GLU A 77 24.54 -4.34 1.09
N LEU A 78 24.00 -3.27 1.70
CA LEU A 78 22.54 -3.06 1.85
C LEU A 78 21.89 -2.81 0.49
N LEU A 79 22.47 -2.00 -0.40
CA LEU A 79 21.95 -1.76 -1.74
C LEU A 79 21.92 -3.05 -2.58
N GLN A 80 22.95 -3.89 -2.48
CA GLN A 80 23.00 -5.18 -3.16
C GLN A 80 21.93 -6.16 -2.63
N GLN A 81 21.75 -6.17 -1.32
CA GLN A 81 20.67 -6.95 -0.69
C GLN A 81 19.29 -6.46 -1.15
N ASP A 82 19.06 -5.17 -1.10
CA ASP A 82 17.80 -4.52 -1.50
C ASP A 82 17.48 -4.82 -2.97
N ARG A 83 18.47 -4.67 -3.87
CA ARG A 83 18.33 -5.04 -5.27
C ARG A 83 17.90 -6.50 -5.44
N SER A 84 18.58 -7.42 -4.75
CA SER A 84 18.25 -8.85 -4.84
C SER A 84 16.86 -9.17 -4.30
N GLU A 85 16.45 -8.51 -3.21
CA GLU A 85 15.10 -8.63 -2.66
C GLU A 85 14.03 -8.06 -3.60
N MET A 86 14.29 -6.93 -4.25
CA MET A 86 13.39 -6.34 -5.25
C MET A 86 13.21 -7.29 -6.44
N GLU A 87 14.30 -7.84 -7.00
CA GLU A 87 14.25 -8.80 -8.11
C GLU A 87 13.43 -10.05 -7.75
N LEU A 88 13.64 -10.59 -6.55
CA LEU A 88 12.88 -11.73 -6.05
C LEU A 88 11.40 -11.40 -5.84
N ASN A 89 11.11 -10.24 -5.22
CA ASN A 89 9.75 -9.79 -4.93
C ASN A 89 8.95 -9.51 -6.21
N MET A 90 9.55 -8.95 -7.26
CA MET A 90 8.90 -8.74 -8.54
C MET A 90 8.36 -10.06 -9.13
N LEU A 91 9.08 -11.16 -8.96
CA LEU A 91 8.64 -12.48 -9.44
C LEU A 91 7.65 -13.17 -8.49
N GLN A 92 7.87 -13.09 -7.19
CA GLN A 92 7.02 -13.78 -6.20
C GLN A 92 5.70 -13.05 -5.94
N SER A 93 5.71 -11.72 -6.06
CA SER A 93 4.58 -10.84 -5.79
C SER A 93 4.07 -10.11 -7.04
N SER A 94 4.16 -10.73 -8.22
CA SER A 94 3.81 -10.13 -9.52
C SER A 94 2.42 -9.48 -9.55
N VAL A 95 1.44 -10.04 -8.82
CA VAL A 95 0.10 -9.45 -8.70
C VAL A 95 0.14 -8.10 -7.98
N GLN A 96 1.00 -7.93 -6.96
CA GLN A 96 1.13 -6.66 -6.26
C GLN A 96 1.84 -5.63 -7.14
N VAL A 97 2.84 -6.04 -7.91
CA VAL A 97 3.51 -5.19 -8.90
C VAL A 97 2.51 -4.67 -9.94
N ALA A 98 1.69 -5.55 -10.50
CA ALA A 98 0.65 -5.17 -11.46
C ALA A 98 -0.37 -4.19 -10.84
N LEU A 99 -0.81 -4.44 -9.59
CA LEU A 99 -1.74 -3.56 -8.88
C LEU A 99 -1.12 -2.21 -8.51
N ALA A 100 0.12 -2.18 -8.03
CA ALA A 100 0.82 -0.94 -7.69
C ALA A 100 1.02 -0.08 -8.96
N ARG A 101 1.42 -0.72 -10.06
CA ARG A 101 1.59 -0.05 -11.34
C ARG A 101 0.27 0.47 -11.91
N LEU A 102 -0.80 -0.34 -11.91
CA LEU A 102 -2.14 0.12 -12.29
C LEU A 102 -2.57 1.32 -11.42
N ASN A 103 -2.37 1.24 -10.11
CA ASN A 103 -2.80 2.31 -9.19
C ASN A 103 -2.11 3.64 -9.49
N SER A 104 -0.87 3.62 -10.01
CA SER A 104 -0.15 4.83 -10.42
C SER A 104 -0.81 5.57 -11.60
N PHE A 105 -1.62 4.88 -12.40
CA PHE A 105 -2.41 5.47 -13.49
C PHE A 105 -3.73 6.08 -12.99
N ILE A 106 -4.16 5.70 -11.79
CA ILE A 106 -5.50 5.98 -11.26
C ILE A 106 -5.49 7.19 -10.31
N SER A 107 -4.50 7.29 -9.41
CA SER A 107 -4.49 8.30 -8.36
C SER A 107 -3.09 8.82 -8.03
N LYS A 108 -3.02 10.05 -7.50
CA LYS A 108 -1.76 10.63 -7.01
C LYS A 108 -1.13 9.78 -5.90
N ALA A 109 -1.94 9.24 -5.01
CA ALA A 109 -1.47 8.34 -3.96
C ALA A 109 -0.86 7.07 -4.54
N GLY A 110 -1.48 6.50 -5.58
CA GLY A 110 -0.96 5.37 -6.34
C GLY A 110 0.37 5.69 -7.02
N ALA A 111 0.45 6.86 -7.69
CA ALA A 111 1.68 7.31 -8.34
C ALA A 111 2.83 7.52 -7.33
N TYR A 112 2.53 8.10 -6.16
CA TYR A 112 3.51 8.25 -5.09
C TYR A 112 4.01 6.89 -4.55
N ASN A 113 3.10 5.97 -4.28
CA ASN A 113 3.45 4.67 -3.72
C ASN A 113 4.30 3.84 -4.71
N GLU A 114 4.00 3.95 -6.01
CA GLU A 114 4.71 3.22 -7.06
C GLU A 114 6.18 3.66 -7.23
N ILE A 115 6.54 4.88 -6.82
CA ILE A 115 7.95 5.34 -6.79
C ILE A 115 8.82 4.40 -5.93
N GLY A 116 8.29 3.90 -4.82
CA GLY A 116 8.97 2.95 -3.92
C GLY A 116 8.89 1.48 -4.38
N GLU A 117 8.27 1.20 -5.50
CA GLU A 117 8.05 -0.15 -6.03
C GLU A 117 8.86 -0.39 -7.33
N LEU A 118 8.19 -0.62 -8.45
CA LEU A 118 8.85 -0.91 -9.71
C LEU A 118 9.78 0.21 -10.20
N SER A 119 9.38 1.48 -10.00
CA SER A 119 10.17 2.65 -10.41
C SER A 119 11.45 2.84 -9.59
N LEU A 120 11.55 2.27 -8.40
CA LEU A 120 12.77 2.32 -7.57
C LEU A 120 13.86 1.38 -8.10
N TYR A 121 13.48 0.25 -8.69
CA TYR A 121 14.44 -0.78 -9.11
C TYR A 121 15.55 -0.26 -10.04
N PRO A 122 15.27 0.46 -11.14
CA PRO A 122 16.35 1.00 -12.00
C PRO A 122 17.26 1.99 -11.27
N VAL A 123 16.75 2.70 -10.26
CA VAL A 123 17.56 3.62 -9.44
C VAL A 123 18.52 2.83 -8.54
N VAL A 124 18.02 1.80 -7.84
CA VAL A 124 18.86 0.93 -7.00
C VAL A 124 19.87 0.16 -7.84
N LYS A 125 19.46 -0.36 -9.01
CA LYS A 125 20.36 -1.02 -9.95
C LYS A 125 21.51 -0.09 -10.37
N LYS A 126 21.18 1.12 -10.80
CA LYS A 126 22.19 2.12 -11.19
C LYS A 126 23.12 2.49 -10.04
N LEU A 127 22.58 2.76 -8.85
CA LEU A 127 23.39 3.06 -7.66
C LEU A 127 24.32 1.91 -7.29
N THR A 128 23.90 0.67 -7.50
CA THR A 128 24.73 -0.52 -7.22
C THR A 128 25.81 -0.72 -8.29
N ASP A 129 25.44 -0.58 -9.57
CA ASP A 129 26.35 -0.81 -10.70
C ASP A 129 27.43 0.30 -10.83
N GLU A 130 27.07 1.55 -10.52
CA GLU A 130 27.92 2.75 -10.58
C GLU A 130 28.24 3.29 -9.16
N PHE A 131 28.43 2.40 -8.18
CA PHE A 131 28.51 2.78 -6.76
C PHE A 131 29.61 3.78 -6.45
N GLU A 132 30.84 3.51 -6.91
CA GLU A 132 31.99 4.37 -6.62
C GLU A 132 31.82 5.80 -7.15
N GLU A 133 31.06 5.97 -8.23
CA GLU A 133 30.80 7.29 -8.83
C GLU A 133 29.72 8.07 -8.09
N ASN A 134 28.78 7.38 -7.44
CA ASN A 134 27.57 7.98 -6.86
C ASN A 134 27.56 7.98 -5.32
N VAL A 135 28.44 7.25 -4.67
CA VAL A 135 28.37 6.98 -3.21
C VAL A 135 28.47 8.24 -2.36
N GLU A 136 29.34 9.21 -2.72
CA GLU A 136 29.50 10.45 -1.94
C GLU A 136 28.21 11.29 -1.95
N ASP A 137 27.63 11.47 -3.13
CA ASP A 137 26.35 12.19 -3.28
C ASP A 137 25.22 11.45 -2.56
N PHE A 138 25.17 10.12 -2.67
CA PHE A 138 24.17 9.30 -2.01
C PHE A 138 24.26 9.38 -0.50
N CYS A 139 25.45 9.22 0.10
CA CYS A 139 25.67 9.37 1.54
C CYS A 139 25.28 10.78 2.03
N SER A 140 25.65 11.82 1.30
CA SER A 140 25.28 13.20 1.61
C SER A 140 23.77 13.40 1.61
N LYS A 141 23.05 12.83 0.62
CA LYS A 141 21.58 12.88 0.55
C LYS A 141 20.91 12.10 1.68
N LEU A 142 21.43 10.93 2.05
CA LEU A 142 20.90 10.16 3.19
C LEU A 142 21.02 10.97 4.49
N GLN A 143 22.16 11.61 4.72
CA GLN A 143 22.33 12.47 5.89
C GLN A 143 21.36 13.65 5.89
N GLN A 144 21.21 14.35 4.75
CA GLN A 144 20.27 15.47 4.63
C GLN A 144 18.83 15.02 4.90
N VAL A 145 18.43 13.85 4.36
CA VAL A 145 17.09 13.29 4.62
C VAL A 145 16.90 12.98 6.10
N GLY A 146 17.88 12.35 6.77
CA GLY A 146 17.84 12.11 8.22
C GLY A 146 17.67 13.39 9.02
N GLU A 147 18.45 14.41 8.71
CA GLU A 147 18.38 15.73 9.35
C GLU A 147 17.03 16.45 9.13
N LEU A 148 16.39 16.24 7.98
CA LEU A 148 15.06 16.81 7.68
C LEU A 148 13.93 16.05 8.35
N LEU A 149 14.03 14.73 8.46
CA LEU A 149 12.96 13.88 8.98
C LEU A 149 12.93 13.80 10.51
N PHE A 150 14.12 13.65 11.15
CA PHE A 150 14.19 13.31 12.57
C PHE A 150 14.26 14.56 13.45
N ASN A 151 13.12 15.21 13.59
CA ASN A 151 12.90 16.38 14.42
C ASN A 151 11.48 16.40 15.00
N SER A 152 11.19 17.30 15.91
CA SER A 152 9.90 17.39 16.60
C SER A 152 8.81 18.18 15.85
N GLN A 153 9.12 18.90 14.75
CA GLN A 153 8.17 19.86 14.15
C GLN A 153 6.91 19.20 13.58
N ASN A 154 7.08 18.03 12.96
CA ASN A 154 5.98 17.28 12.34
C ASN A 154 5.81 15.89 12.96
N LEU A 155 6.27 15.72 14.20
CA LEU A 155 6.19 14.44 14.91
C LEU A 155 4.76 14.18 15.39
N ILE A 156 4.21 13.03 15.03
CA ILE A 156 2.98 12.50 15.58
C ILE A 156 3.31 11.16 16.23
N MET A 157 3.07 11.05 17.53
CA MET A 157 3.29 9.81 18.29
C MET A 157 1.97 9.14 18.60
N GLY A 158 1.76 7.93 18.07
CA GLY A 158 0.66 7.05 18.47
C GLY A 158 1.13 6.00 19.47
N VAL A 159 0.41 5.83 20.57
CA VAL A 159 0.71 4.81 21.57
C VAL A 159 -0.49 3.90 21.81
N THR A 160 -0.22 2.62 21.98
CA THR A 160 -1.21 1.63 22.45
C THR A 160 -0.69 0.99 23.72
N ILE A 161 -1.31 1.33 24.83
CA ILE A 161 -0.86 0.93 26.17
C ILE A 161 -2.08 0.82 27.12
N GLU A 162 -1.94 0.14 28.22
CA GLU A 162 -2.93 0.14 29.30
C GLU A 162 -3.03 1.52 29.94
N GLU A 163 -4.25 2.00 30.19
CA GLU A 163 -4.52 3.34 30.72
C GLU A 163 -3.70 3.65 31.98
N GLY A 164 -3.63 2.71 32.92
CA GLY A 164 -2.87 2.89 34.18
C GLY A 164 -1.35 3.03 34.00
N LEU A 165 -0.82 2.71 32.82
CA LEU A 165 0.61 2.81 32.51
C LEU A 165 0.96 4.06 31.67
N TYR A 166 -0.06 4.79 31.18
CA TYR A 166 0.16 5.93 30.28
C TYR A 166 1.01 7.04 30.88
N SER A 167 0.73 7.45 32.14
CA SER A 167 1.49 8.51 32.80
C SER A 167 2.97 8.17 32.98
N LYS A 168 3.25 6.90 33.29
CA LYS A 168 4.63 6.39 33.37
C LYS A 168 5.30 6.40 32.01
N PHE A 169 4.62 5.89 30.98
CA PHE A 169 5.12 5.93 29.60
C PHE A 169 5.46 7.35 29.16
N ALA A 170 4.56 8.31 29.41
CA ALA A 170 4.77 9.71 29.05
C ALA A 170 6.04 10.30 29.67
N GLN A 171 6.34 9.95 30.91
CA GLN A 171 7.59 10.37 31.58
C GLN A 171 8.82 9.69 30.98
N GLU A 172 8.75 8.37 30.73
CA GLU A 172 9.88 7.59 30.27
C GLU A 172 10.24 7.84 28.79
N ILE A 173 9.29 8.31 27.95
CA ILE A 173 9.53 8.68 26.54
C ILE A 173 10.00 10.13 26.37
N THR A 174 9.84 10.99 27.38
CA THR A 174 10.20 12.42 27.34
C THR A 174 11.64 12.66 26.87
N PRO A 175 12.67 11.91 27.31
CA PRO A 175 14.04 12.14 26.85
C PRO A 175 14.21 12.00 25.33
N LEU A 176 13.50 11.10 24.67
CA LEU A 176 13.48 11.00 23.21
C LEU A 176 12.85 12.24 22.57
N LEU A 177 11.74 12.73 23.13
CA LEU A 177 11.05 13.91 22.60
C LEU A 177 11.88 15.17 22.75
N GLU A 178 12.58 15.32 23.87
CA GLU A 178 13.50 16.44 24.13
C GLU A 178 14.69 16.42 23.18
N ALA A 179 15.32 15.25 22.97
CA ALA A 179 16.41 15.10 22.01
C ALA A 179 15.99 15.45 20.57
N LEU A 180 14.79 15.02 20.14
CA LEU A 180 14.24 15.42 18.85
C LEU A 180 13.90 16.92 18.77
N ALA A 181 13.52 17.54 19.87
CA ALA A 181 13.22 18.98 19.95
C ALA A 181 14.47 19.85 19.82
N GLU A 182 15.61 19.41 20.34
CA GLU A 182 16.89 20.11 20.20
C GLU A 182 17.33 20.23 18.74
N VAL A 183 17.09 19.19 17.93
CA VAL A 183 17.39 19.20 16.49
C VAL A 183 16.48 20.18 15.73
N SER A 184 15.24 20.34 16.17
CA SER A 184 14.23 21.17 15.47
C SER A 184 14.48 22.66 15.54
N ALA A 185 15.19 23.14 16.57
CA ALA A 185 15.37 24.57 16.83
C ALA A 185 16.07 25.35 15.71
N ASN A 186 16.69 24.64 14.75
CA ASN A 186 17.56 25.25 13.74
C ASN A 186 17.10 25.08 12.28
N LYS A 187 15.97 24.42 11.99
CA LYS A 187 15.60 24.12 10.58
C LYS A 187 14.13 24.43 10.29
N SER A 188 13.88 25.31 9.32
CA SER A 188 12.56 25.45 8.69
C SER A 188 12.51 24.56 7.45
N VAL A 189 11.57 23.64 7.40
CA VAL A 189 11.30 22.80 6.22
C VAL A 189 10.18 23.46 5.42
N GLN A 190 10.44 23.77 4.13
CA GLN A 190 9.40 24.16 3.22
C GLN A 190 8.81 22.87 2.58
N LEU A 191 7.52 22.66 2.83
CA LEU A 191 6.78 21.59 2.16
C LEU A 191 6.61 21.96 0.68
N GLN A 192 6.94 21.05 -0.20
CA GLN A 192 6.71 21.19 -1.63
C GLN A 192 5.60 20.25 -2.07
N ASP A 193 4.76 20.72 -2.99
CA ASP A 193 3.77 19.85 -3.62
C ASP A 193 4.45 18.86 -4.57
N TYR A 194 4.04 17.60 -4.49
CA TYR A 194 4.50 16.59 -5.43
C TYR A 194 3.84 16.78 -6.79
N VAL A 195 4.64 16.87 -7.84
CA VAL A 195 4.16 16.81 -9.23
C VAL A 195 4.21 15.35 -9.66
N LEU A 196 3.08 14.67 -9.53
CA LEU A 196 2.93 13.27 -9.87
C LEU A 196 2.02 13.16 -11.09
N PRO A 197 2.54 12.75 -12.25
CA PRO A 197 1.71 12.53 -13.44
C PRO A 197 0.77 11.33 -13.17
N VAL A 198 -0.52 11.54 -13.40
CA VAL A 198 -1.55 10.51 -13.36
C VAL A 198 -2.26 10.55 -14.69
N GLU A 199 -1.99 9.58 -15.52
CA GLU A 199 -2.50 9.49 -16.90
C GLU A 199 -3.04 8.10 -17.16
N ASN A 200 -4.16 8.01 -17.87
CA ASN A 200 -4.73 6.74 -18.31
C ASN A 200 -3.74 6.00 -19.19
N GLN A 201 -3.42 4.77 -18.82
CA GLN A 201 -2.40 3.99 -19.52
C GLN A 201 -2.77 2.52 -19.62
N GLN A 202 -2.35 1.91 -20.73
CA GLN A 202 -2.36 0.46 -20.91
C GLN A 202 -0.91 -0.02 -21.02
N GLU A 203 -0.39 -0.59 -19.94
CA GLU A 203 1.00 -1.07 -19.89
C GLU A 203 1.07 -2.57 -19.64
N ALA A 204 2.00 -3.23 -20.33
CA ALA A 204 2.34 -4.61 -20.06
C ALA A 204 3.78 -4.74 -19.56
N LEU A 205 3.92 -5.38 -18.40
CA LEU A 205 5.17 -5.72 -17.75
C LEU A 205 5.57 -7.15 -18.17
N MET A 206 6.54 -7.22 -19.06
CA MET A 206 6.97 -8.49 -19.68
C MET A 206 7.98 -9.22 -18.79
N SER A 207 7.72 -10.50 -18.55
CA SER A 207 8.59 -11.37 -17.77
C SER A 207 8.67 -12.77 -18.34
N SER A 208 9.47 -13.64 -17.70
CA SER A 208 9.54 -15.08 -17.97
C SER A 208 8.41 -15.91 -17.33
N SER A 209 7.43 -15.26 -16.70
CA SER A 209 6.27 -15.92 -16.09
C SER A 209 5.52 -16.80 -17.12
N GLN A 210 4.93 -17.90 -16.67
CA GLN A 210 4.08 -18.74 -17.51
C GLN A 210 2.60 -18.34 -17.46
N VAL A 211 2.26 -17.39 -16.60
CA VAL A 211 0.90 -16.92 -16.31
C VAL A 211 0.83 -15.41 -16.35
N GLN A 212 -0.39 -14.88 -16.45
CA GLN A 212 -0.66 -13.47 -16.45
C GLN A 212 -1.26 -13.03 -15.08
N TYR A 213 -1.09 -11.75 -14.78
CA TYR A 213 -1.78 -11.02 -13.75
C TYR A 213 -2.39 -9.79 -14.42
N VAL A 214 -3.67 -9.85 -14.73
CA VAL A 214 -4.39 -8.82 -15.49
C VAL A 214 -5.07 -7.91 -14.48
N ALA A 215 -4.70 -6.64 -14.43
CA ALA A 215 -5.28 -5.66 -13.53
C ALA A 215 -5.90 -4.49 -14.31
N LYS A 216 -7.17 -4.15 -14.01
CA LYS A 216 -7.93 -3.07 -14.65
C LYS A 216 -8.71 -2.29 -13.60
N GLY A 217 -8.84 -0.94 -13.75
CA GLY A 217 -9.57 -0.14 -12.77
C GLY A 217 -9.54 1.37 -13.02
N ALA A 218 -10.20 2.12 -12.13
CA ALA A 218 -10.27 3.57 -12.16
C ALA A 218 -10.59 4.14 -10.77
N ASN A 219 -10.68 5.47 -10.64
CA ASN A 219 -11.13 6.10 -9.41
C ASN A 219 -12.60 6.55 -9.53
N LEU A 220 -13.46 5.97 -8.70
CA LEU A 220 -14.90 6.24 -8.67
C LEU A 220 -15.22 7.72 -8.44
N TYR A 221 -14.49 8.39 -7.54
CA TYR A 221 -14.77 9.80 -7.22
C TYR A 221 -14.44 10.73 -8.38
N LYS A 222 -13.39 10.43 -9.16
CA LYS A 222 -13.05 11.20 -10.37
C LYS A 222 -14.16 11.10 -11.43
N LEU A 223 -14.90 10.00 -11.44
CA LEU A 223 -16.03 9.72 -12.33
C LEU A 223 -17.37 10.21 -11.77
N GLY A 224 -17.37 10.85 -10.60
CA GLY A 224 -18.59 11.40 -9.98
C GLY A 224 -19.42 10.39 -9.18
N TYR A 225 -18.90 9.20 -8.89
CA TYR A 225 -19.57 8.17 -8.09
C TYR A 225 -19.07 8.16 -6.65
N GLU A 226 -19.96 7.82 -5.71
CA GLU A 226 -19.64 7.70 -4.29
C GLU A 226 -19.42 6.26 -3.86
N MET A 227 -18.43 6.04 -2.98
CA MET A 227 -18.19 4.74 -2.34
C MET A 227 -19.19 4.51 -1.20
N THR A 228 -20.06 3.52 -1.34
CA THR A 228 -21.07 3.13 -0.34
C THR A 228 -20.77 1.77 0.28
N GLY A 229 -21.49 1.40 1.33
CA GLY A 229 -21.40 0.07 1.94
C GLY A 229 -21.78 -1.08 0.99
N ALA A 230 -22.58 -0.82 -0.05
CA ALA A 230 -22.96 -1.82 -1.05
C ALA A 230 -21.76 -2.37 -1.85
N TYR A 231 -20.70 -1.58 -2.06
CA TYR A 231 -19.47 -2.08 -2.72
C TYR A 231 -18.75 -3.19 -1.94
N GLN A 232 -18.92 -3.24 -0.62
CA GLN A 232 -18.34 -4.34 0.18
C GLN A 232 -19.12 -5.65 -0.05
N VAL A 233 -20.44 -5.56 -0.24
CA VAL A 233 -21.27 -6.71 -0.62
C VAL A 233 -20.98 -7.12 -2.06
N LEU A 234 -20.79 -6.14 -2.96
CA LEU A 234 -20.36 -6.37 -4.34
C LEU A 234 -19.03 -7.10 -4.42
N ASP A 235 -18.02 -6.74 -3.60
CA ASP A 235 -16.73 -7.46 -3.53
C ASP A 235 -16.95 -8.96 -3.26
N MET A 236 -17.76 -9.27 -2.27
CA MET A 236 -18.11 -10.66 -1.93
C MET A 236 -18.80 -11.37 -3.10
N LEU A 237 -19.80 -10.72 -3.70
CA LEU A 237 -20.58 -11.27 -4.80
C LEU A 237 -19.71 -11.54 -6.03
N LEU A 238 -18.94 -10.56 -6.51
CA LEU A 238 -18.10 -10.72 -7.69
C LEU A 238 -17.07 -11.83 -7.51
N ARG A 239 -16.48 -11.92 -6.33
CA ARG A 239 -15.45 -12.90 -6.00
C ARG A 239 -15.97 -14.32 -6.04
N TYR A 240 -17.19 -14.59 -5.56
CA TYR A 240 -17.71 -15.96 -5.40
C TYR A 240 -18.69 -16.38 -6.48
N GLU A 241 -19.41 -15.45 -7.13
CA GLU A 241 -20.40 -15.79 -8.15
C GLU A 241 -19.85 -15.53 -9.56
N TYR A 242 -19.36 -14.33 -9.86
CA TYR A 242 -19.03 -13.95 -11.22
C TYR A 242 -17.59 -14.33 -11.61
N PHE A 243 -16.59 -13.80 -10.91
CA PHE A 243 -15.19 -14.06 -11.25
C PHE A 243 -14.77 -15.49 -10.95
N TRP A 244 -15.32 -16.11 -9.91
CA TRP A 244 -15.08 -17.53 -9.67
C TRP A 244 -15.50 -18.39 -10.86
N VAL A 245 -16.69 -18.14 -11.40
CA VAL A 245 -17.23 -18.91 -12.52
C VAL A 245 -16.48 -18.59 -13.82
N LYS A 246 -16.38 -17.30 -14.17
CA LYS A 246 -15.85 -16.87 -15.46
C LYS A 246 -14.34 -16.99 -15.57
N ILE A 247 -13.60 -16.52 -14.58
CA ILE A 247 -12.14 -16.41 -14.62
C ILE A 247 -11.48 -17.69 -14.09
N ARG A 248 -11.98 -18.24 -12.99
CA ARG A 248 -11.36 -19.44 -12.40
C ARG A 248 -11.86 -20.74 -13.04
N VAL A 249 -13.18 -21.01 -12.99
CA VAL A 249 -13.71 -22.32 -13.41
C VAL A 249 -13.67 -22.46 -14.94
N GLN A 250 -14.14 -21.45 -15.66
CA GLN A 250 -14.17 -21.49 -17.14
C GLN A 250 -12.82 -21.06 -17.74
N GLY A 251 -12.18 -20.02 -17.18
CA GLY A 251 -10.93 -19.49 -17.70
C GLY A 251 -9.68 -20.22 -17.25
N GLY A 252 -9.73 -21.01 -16.16
CA GLY A 252 -8.59 -21.78 -15.66
C GLY A 252 -7.58 -20.98 -14.84
N ALA A 253 -7.87 -19.72 -14.49
CA ALA A 253 -7.05 -18.93 -13.57
C ALA A 253 -7.11 -19.49 -12.14
N TYR A 254 -6.11 -19.19 -11.33
CA TYR A 254 -6.16 -19.55 -9.90
C TYR A 254 -7.24 -18.77 -9.14
N GLY A 255 -7.51 -17.52 -9.55
CA GLY A 255 -8.60 -16.70 -9.01
C GLY A 255 -8.62 -15.29 -9.58
N ALA A 256 -9.56 -14.50 -9.08
CA ALA A 256 -9.60 -13.06 -9.29
C ALA A 256 -10.02 -12.35 -8.00
N MET A 257 -9.63 -11.11 -7.88
CA MET A 257 -9.86 -10.26 -6.71
C MET A 257 -10.39 -8.91 -7.14
N THR A 258 -11.14 -8.28 -6.25
CA THR A 258 -11.59 -6.90 -6.38
C THR A 258 -10.99 -6.05 -5.28
N ARG A 259 -10.85 -4.75 -5.52
CA ARG A 259 -10.45 -3.76 -4.56
C ARG A 259 -11.37 -2.55 -4.68
N PHE A 260 -12.00 -2.18 -3.58
CA PHE A 260 -12.84 -0.98 -3.45
C PHE A 260 -12.32 -0.17 -2.27
N ASN A 261 -11.50 0.82 -2.54
CA ASN A 261 -10.84 1.63 -1.53
C ASN A 261 -11.65 2.87 -1.18
N LEU A 262 -11.56 3.33 0.07
CA LEU A 262 -12.30 4.50 0.56
C LEU A 262 -11.82 5.85 0.00
N ASP A 263 -10.76 5.88 -0.76
CA ASP A 263 -10.27 7.01 -1.57
C ASP A 263 -10.82 6.97 -3.00
N GLY A 264 -11.67 6.00 -3.31
CA GLY A 264 -12.34 5.85 -4.59
C GLY A 264 -11.63 4.92 -5.58
N ASP A 265 -10.40 4.48 -5.29
CA ASP A 265 -9.70 3.56 -6.19
C ASP A 265 -10.40 2.20 -6.23
N MET A 266 -10.82 1.81 -7.43
CA MET A 266 -11.46 0.54 -7.73
C MET A 266 -10.64 -0.23 -8.73
N MET A 267 -10.33 -1.50 -8.41
CA MET A 267 -9.50 -2.35 -9.25
C MET A 267 -10.01 -3.79 -9.25
N PHE A 268 -9.98 -4.41 -10.43
CA PHE A 268 -10.12 -5.86 -10.62
C PHE A 268 -8.76 -6.44 -11.00
N VAL A 269 -8.43 -7.63 -10.51
CA VAL A 269 -7.18 -8.31 -10.87
C VAL A 269 -7.36 -9.81 -10.93
N SER A 270 -6.83 -10.45 -11.98
CA SER A 270 -6.71 -11.90 -12.05
C SER A 270 -5.37 -12.37 -11.44
N TYR A 271 -5.35 -13.62 -10.99
CA TYR A 271 -4.20 -14.22 -10.32
C TYR A 271 -3.83 -15.54 -10.95
N ARG A 272 -2.59 -15.65 -11.44
CA ARG A 272 -2.06 -16.81 -12.14
C ARG A 272 -3.01 -17.25 -13.26
N ASP A 273 -3.26 -16.35 -14.17
CA ASP A 273 -4.23 -16.47 -15.24
C ASP A 273 -3.55 -16.97 -16.52
N PRO A 274 -4.04 -18.04 -17.18
CA PRO A 274 -3.53 -18.45 -18.47
C PRO A 274 -4.02 -17.53 -19.60
N ASN A 275 -5.08 -16.75 -19.38
CA ASN A 275 -5.71 -15.88 -20.37
C ASN A 275 -5.31 -14.42 -20.16
N LEU A 276 -5.53 -13.60 -21.20
CA LEU A 276 -5.32 -12.17 -21.16
C LEU A 276 -6.56 -11.43 -21.71
N ALA A 277 -6.81 -11.50 -23.00
CA ALA A 277 -7.91 -10.78 -23.64
C ALA A 277 -9.29 -11.22 -23.13
N GLU A 278 -9.48 -12.50 -22.91
CA GLU A 278 -10.70 -13.08 -22.38
C GLU A 278 -10.99 -12.56 -20.95
N THR A 279 -9.97 -12.42 -20.13
CA THR A 279 -10.10 -11.89 -18.77
C THR A 279 -10.43 -10.42 -18.77
N ILE A 280 -9.81 -9.60 -19.65
CA ILE A 280 -10.17 -8.19 -19.83
C ILE A 280 -11.64 -8.09 -20.22
N LYS A 281 -12.11 -8.91 -21.16
CA LYS A 281 -13.52 -8.95 -21.56
C LYS A 281 -14.45 -9.27 -20.38
N VAL A 282 -14.09 -10.23 -19.51
CA VAL A 282 -14.89 -10.56 -18.32
C VAL A 282 -14.97 -9.36 -17.37
N PHE A 283 -13.89 -8.60 -17.20
CA PHE A 283 -13.92 -7.36 -16.39
C PHE A 283 -14.86 -6.32 -17.01
N ASP A 284 -14.80 -6.12 -18.33
CA ASP A 284 -15.64 -5.17 -19.06
C ASP A 284 -17.13 -5.56 -19.02
N GLU A 285 -17.45 -6.85 -19.06
CA GLU A 285 -18.82 -7.38 -18.99
C GLU A 285 -19.40 -7.40 -17.55
N THR A 286 -18.65 -6.98 -16.52
CA THR A 286 -19.12 -7.01 -15.14
C THR A 286 -20.38 -6.13 -14.94
N ALA A 287 -20.47 -4.98 -15.60
CA ALA A 287 -21.64 -4.12 -15.50
C ALA A 287 -22.92 -4.78 -16.06
N ASP A 288 -22.82 -5.54 -17.14
CA ASP A 288 -23.95 -6.29 -17.72
C ASP A 288 -24.39 -7.41 -16.79
N PHE A 289 -23.45 -8.11 -16.16
CA PHE A 289 -23.76 -9.07 -15.11
C PHE A 289 -24.54 -8.43 -13.96
N LEU A 290 -24.15 -7.23 -13.50
CA LEU A 290 -24.83 -6.52 -12.42
C LEU A 290 -26.23 -6.07 -12.81
N ARG A 291 -26.45 -5.60 -14.03
CA ARG A 291 -27.79 -5.22 -14.54
C ARG A 291 -28.75 -6.40 -14.53
N GLY A 292 -28.26 -7.58 -14.82
CA GLY A 292 -29.05 -8.82 -14.82
C GLY A 292 -29.02 -9.56 -13.48
N PHE A 293 -28.41 -9.02 -12.45
CA PHE A 293 -28.25 -9.73 -11.18
C PHE A 293 -29.60 -9.98 -10.49
N GLU A 294 -29.84 -11.22 -10.12
CA GLU A 294 -31.00 -11.68 -9.36
C GLU A 294 -30.54 -12.54 -8.18
N ALA A 295 -31.14 -12.33 -7.04
CA ALA A 295 -30.90 -13.13 -5.84
C ALA A 295 -32.13 -13.14 -4.96
N SER A 296 -32.37 -14.25 -4.30
CA SER A 296 -33.38 -14.34 -3.24
C SER A 296 -32.90 -13.62 -1.96
N ASP A 297 -33.82 -13.29 -1.06
CA ASP A 297 -33.49 -12.71 0.25
C ASP A 297 -32.50 -13.57 1.03
N ARG A 298 -32.60 -14.89 0.88
CA ARG A 298 -31.65 -15.83 1.52
C ARG A 298 -30.24 -15.72 0.96
N GLU A 299 -30.09 -15.54 -0.34
CA GLU A 299 -28.78 -15.37 -0.99
C GLU A 299 -28.19 -14.01 -0.63
N MET A 300 -28.96 -12.93 -0.68
CA MET A 300 -28.52 -11.62 -0.21
C MET A 300 -28.05 -11.66 1.25
N THR A 301 -28.80 -12.33 2.11
CA THR A 301 -28.41 -12.53 3.51
C THR A 301 -27.05 -13.23 3.64
N LYS A 302 -26.75 -14.24 2.81
CA LYS A 302 -25.44 -14.92 2.82
C LYS A 302 -24.31 -13.96 2.43
N TYR A 303 -24.47 -13.14 1.38
CA TYR A 303 -23.47 -12.17 0.97
C TYR A 303 -23.23 -11.13 2.07
N ILE A 304 -24.27 -10.60 2.68
CA ILE A 304 -24.18 -9.64 3.78
C ILE A 304 -23.46 -10.25 4.98
N ILE A 305 -23.84 -11.46 5.43
CA ILE A 305 -23.19 -12.14 6.55
C ILE A 305 -21.71 -12.44 6.23
N GLY A 306 -21.42 -12.92 5.02
CA GLY A 306 -20.06 -13.17 4.57
C GLY A 306 -19.20 -11.90 4.60
N THR A 307 -19.74 -10.78 4.16
CA THR A 307 -19.08 -9.47 4.20
C THR A 307 -18.87 -8.99 5.64
N MET A 308 -19.90 -9.12 6.50
CA MET A 308 -19.83 -8.71 7.90
C MET A 308 -18.77 -9.48 8.70
N SER A 309 -18.54 -10.74 8.37
CA SER A 309 -17.49 -11.53 9.03
C SER A 309 -16.09 -10.92 8.88
N GLY A 310 -15.82 -10.24 7.76
CA GLY A 310 -14.59 -9.49 7.54
C GLY A 310 -14.57 -8.12 8.22
N VAL A 311 -15.72 -7.46 8.32
CA VAL A 311 -15.84 -6.13 8.96
C VAL A 311 -15.73 -6.23 10.49
N ASP A 312 -16.31 -7.24 11.10
CA ASP A 312 -16.37 -7.44 12.55
C ASP A 312 -15.30 -8.41 13.07
N THR A 313 -14.17 -8.50 12.41
CA THR A 313 -13.06 -9.37 12.84
C THR A 313 -12.55 -8.94 14.22
N PRO A 314 -12.45 -9.86 15.20
CA PRO A 314 -11.85 -9.57 16.50
C PRO A 314 -10.42 -9.05 16.37
N MET A 315 -10.10 -7.98 17.10
CA MET A 315 -8.78 -7.34 17.03
C MET A 315 -8.04 -7.47 18.36
N THR A 316 -6.75 -7.78 18.27
CA THR A 316 -5.85 -7.64 19.41
C THR A 316 -5.64 -6.16 19.76
N PRO A 317 -5.19 -5.80 20.97
CA PRO A 317 -4.89 -4.40 21.34
C PRO A 317 -3.99 -3.69 20.31
N ARG A 318 -2.96 -4.38 19.80
CA ARG A 318 -2.08 -3.84 18.74
C ARG A 318 -2.86 -3.51 17.46
N LEU A 319 -3.73 -4.42 17.01
CA LEU A 319 -4.53 -4.18 15.81
C LEU A 319 -5.54 -3.06 16.00
N LEU A 320 -6.12 -2.93 17.21
CA LEU A 320 -7.00 -1.81 17.57
C LEU A 320 -6.25 -0.48 17.49
N GLY A 321 -5.04 -0.40 18.07
CA GLY A 321 -4.21 0.81 17.99
C GLY A 321 -3.83 1.17 16.55
N ASN A 322 -3.37 0.21 15.76
CA ASN A 322 -3.05 0.43 14.34
C ASN A 322 -4.29 0.88 13.54
N ASN A 323 -5.45 0.28 13.81
CA ASN A 323 -6.69 0.67 13.16
C ASN A 323 -7.14 2.08 13.58
N ALA A 324 -7.03 2.42 14.86
CA ALA A 324 -7.34 3.77 15.34
C ALA A 324 -6.45 4.82 14.68
N GLN A 325 -5.14 4.57 14.58
CA GLN A 325 -4.20 5.44 13.87
C GLN A 325 -4.58 5.59 12.40
N ARG A 326 -4.88 4.50 11.70
CA ARG A 326 -5.32 4.52 10.30
C ARG A 326 -6.60 5.33 10.11
N LEU A 327 -7.59 5.17 10.99
CA LEU A 327 -8.84 5.92 10.94
C LEU A 327 -8.59 7.42 11.16
N TYR A 328 -7.73 7.77 12.12
CA TYR A 328 -7.35 9.15 12.40
C TYR A 328 -6.75 9.85 11.17
N PHE A 329 -5.71 9.27 10.58
CA PHE A 329 -5.04 9.86 9.42
C PHE A 329 -5.93 9.89 8.16
N ARG A 330 -6.86 8.95 8.02
CA ARG A 330 -7.82 8.93 6.92
C ARG A 330 -9.05 9.81 7.14
N GLY A 331 -9.15 10.48 8.29
CA GLY A 331 -10.30 11.32 8.66
C GLY A 331 -11.61 10.55 8.76
N ILE A 332 -11.56 9.25 9.09
CA ILE A 332 -12.76 8.39 9.15
C ILE A 332 -13.36 8.45 10.55
N THR A 333 -14.54 9.08 10.67
CA THR A 333 -15.25 9.20 11.93
C THR A 333 -16.02 7.93 12.30
N TYR A 334 -16.49 7.88 13.56
CA TYR A 334 -17.37 6.81 14.01
C TYR A 334 -18.69 6.82 13.23
N GLU A 335 -19.27 8.00 13.00
CA GLU A 335 -20.53 8.21 12.26
C GLU A 335 -20.43 7.70 10.82
N GLU A 336 -19.33 7.99 10.11
CA GLU A 336 -19.10 7.47 8.77
C GLU A 336 -19.00 5.94 8.76
N ARG A 337 -18.32 5.35 9.75
CA ARG A 337 -18.23 3.90 9.89
C ARG A 337 -19.62 3.30 10.13
N GLN A 338 -20.44 3.90 11.01
CA GLN A 338 -21.81 3.43 11.26
C GLN A 338 -22.67 3.58 10.01
N LYS A 339 -22.60 4.71 9.31
CA LYS A 339 -23.32 4.92 8.05
C LYS A 339 -23.00 3.81 7.04
N ARG A 340 -21.73 3.54 6.78
CA ARG A 340 -21.32 2.47 5.85
C ARG A 340 -21.76 1.09 6.31
N ARG A 341 -21.66 0.82 7.62
CA ARG A 341 -22.17 -0.43 8.20
C ARG A 341 -23.67 -0.60 7.96
N GLN A 342 -24.44 0.45 8.15
CA GLN A 342 -25.89 0.41 7.89
C GLN A 342 -26.19 0.20 6.40
N GLN A 343 -25.48 0.88 5.51
CA GLN A 343 -25.59 0.68 4.07
C GLN A 343 -25.30 -0.78 3.69
N LEU A 344 -24.23 -1.37 4.22
CA LEU A 344 -23.88 -2.77 4.00
C LEU A 344 -24.99 -3.71 4.46
N LEU A 345 -25.47 -3.55 5.70
CA LEU A 345 -26.49 -4.42 6.30
C LEU A 345 -27.84 -4.38 5.58
N HIS A 346 -28.16 -3.25 4.94
CA HIS A 346 -29.43 -3.06 4.22
C HIS A 346 -29.27 -3.12 2.69
N THR A 347 -28.15 -3.61 2.19
CA THR A 347 -27.93 -3.74 0.74
C THR A 347 -28.95 -4.70 0.13
N THR A 348 -29.62 -4.24 -0.90
CA THR A 348 -30.63 -4.98 -1.66
C THR A 348 -30.11 -5.41 -3.02
N VAL A 349 -30.84 -6.26 -3.74
CA VAL A 349 -30.55 -6.60 -5.15
C VAL A 349 -30.55 -5.35 -6.02
N GLU A 350 -31.47 -4.42 -5.77
CA GLU A 350 -31.54 -3.16 -6.52
C GLU A 350 -30.33 -2.26 -6.27
N ASP A 351 -29.82 -2.20 -5.04
CA ASP A 351 -28.60 -1.46 -4.73
C ASP A 351 -27.41 -2.04 -5.51
N ILE A 352 -27.30 -3.35 -5.63
CA ILE A 352 -26.24 -4.01 -6.43
C ILE A 352 -26.39 -3.68 -7.91
N ARG A 353 -27.59 -3.74 -8.49
CA ARG A 353 -27.84 -3.35 -9.88
C ARG A 353 -27.50 -1.89 -10.15
N ASN A 354 -27.79 -1.01 -9.20
CA ASN A 354 -27.51 0.43 -9.29
C ASN A 354 -26.01 0.77 -9.26
N LEU A 355 -25.12 -0.18 -8.95
CA LEU A 355 -23.67 -0.02 -9.07
C LEU A 355 -23.17 -0.24 -10.52
N ALA A 356 -23.97 -0.82 -11.41
CA ALA A 356 -23.55 -1.16 -12.76
C ALA A 356 -23.02 0.06 -13.57
N PRO A 357 -23.65 1.24 -13.57
CA PRO A 357 -23.12 2.40 -14.30
C PRO A 357 -21.74 2.85 -13.78
N ALA A 358 -21.50 2.76 -12.48
CA ALA A 358 -20.19 3.12 -11.89
C ALA A 358 -19.09 2.12 -12.30
N ILE A 359 -19.40 0.83 -12.32
CA ILE A 359 -18.47 -0.21 -12.75
C ILE A 359 -18.17 -0.07 -14.26
N GLU A 360 -19.21 0.17 -15.08
CA GLU A 360 -19.04 0.41 -16.52
C GLU A 360 -18.12 1.60 -16.79
N ALA A 361 -18.40 2.75 -16.19
CA ALA A 361 -17.57 3.94 -16.32
C ALA A 361 -16.11 3.69 -15.90
N CYS A 362 -15.89 2.91 -14.82
CA CYS A 362 -14.53 2.55 -14.41
C CYS A 362 -13.83 1.63 -15.41
N MET A 363 -14.54 0.72 -16.06
CA MET A 363 -13.95 -0.15 -17.09
C MET A 363 -13.70 0.60 -18.40
N GLU A 364 -14.53 1.58 -18.75
CA GLU A 364 -14.39 2.43 -19.95
C GLU A 364 -13.17 3.36 -19.86
N GLU A 365 -12.73 3.77 -18.66
CA GLU A 365 -11.47 4.52 -18.47
C GLU A 365 -10.25 3.74 -19.01
N ASN A 366 -10.37 2.43 -19.11
CA ASN A 366 -9.40 1.52 -19.71
C ASN A 366 -7.97 1.64 -19.16
N ASN A 367 -7.80 2.00 -17.87
CA ASN A 367 -6.50 1.83 -17.23
C ASN A 367 -6.23 0.33 -17.05
N LEU A 368 -5.13 -0.14 -17.64
CA LEU A 368 -4.78 -1.55 -17.69
C LEU A 368 -3.31 -1.74 -17.36
N CYS A 369 -3.01 -2.66 -16.46
CA CYS A 369 -1.65 -3.16 -16.25
C CYS A 369 -1.66 -4.69 -16.27
N VAL A 370 -0.81 -5.28 -17.09
CA VAL A 370 -0.62 -6.73 -17.14
C VAL A 370 0.82 -7.05 -16.79
N PHE A 371 1.02 -7.91 -15.78
CA PHE A 371 2.31 -8.53 -15.55
C PHE A 371 2.26 -9.97 -16.05
N GLY A 372 3.15 -10.38 -16.96
CA GLY A 372 3.00 -11.72 -17.48
C GLY A 372 4.04 -12.18 -18.51
N ASN A 373 3.67 -13.25 -19.18
CA ASN A 373 4.50 -13.92 -20.20
C ASN A 373 4.76 -13.01 -21.41
N ALA A 374 6.02 -12.76 -21.70
CA ALA A 374 6.43 -11.90 -22.81
C ALA A 374 5.87 -12.35 -24.17
N GLY A 375 5.74 -13.66 -24.41
CA GLY A 375 5.18 -14.21 -25.67
C GLY A 375 3.68 -13.95 -25.80
N VAL A 376 2.91 -14.16 -24.72
CA VAL A 376 1.47 -13.89 -24.69
C VAL A 376 1.20 -12.38 -24.83
N ILE A 377 1.97 -11.55 -24.14
CA ILE A 377 1.85 -10.09 -24.23
C ILE A 377 2.13 -9.60 -25.64
N LYS A 378 3.21 -10.07 -26.29
CA LYS A 378 3.53 -9.70 -27.67
C LYS A 378 2.46 -10.17 -28.67
N ALA A 379 1.85 -11.35 -28.46
CA ALA A 379 0.73 -11.81 -29.28
C ALA A 379 -0.53 -10.94 -29.15
N ASN A 380 -0.63 -10.14 -28.11
CA ASN A 380 -1.72 -9.22 -27.79
C ASN A 380 -1.26 -7.76 -27.72
N GLU A 381 -0.17 -7.39 -28.41
CA GLU A 381 0.45 -6.05 -28.30
C GLU A 381 -0.51 -4.90 -28.59
N GLY A 382 -1.51 -5.11 -29.43
CA GLY A 382 -2.53 -4.12 -29.76
C GLY A 382 -3.41 -3.68 -28.58
N LEU A 383 -3.35 -4.36 -27.44
CA LEU A 383 -4.05 -3.98 -26.20
C LEU A 383 -3.27 -2.96 -25.36
N PHE A 384 -2.01 -2.68 -25.70
CA PHE A 384 -1.11 -1.90 -24.86
C PHE A 384 -0.52 -0.71 -25.61
N GLN A 385 -0.39 0.39 -24.90
CA GLN A 385 0.35 1.58 -25.33
C GLN A 385 1.86 1.43 -25.04
N LYS A 386 2.20 0.64 -24.00
CA LYS A 386 3.57 0.46 -23.55
C LYS A 386 3.87 -0.99 -23.18
N LEU A 387 5.03 -1.47 -23.65
CA LEU A 387 5.58 -2.77 -23.28
C LEU A 387 6.89 -2.55 -22.52
N THR A 388 6.95 -2.97 -21.29
CA THR A 388 8.09 -2.77 -20.38
C THR A 388 8.69 -4.11 -19.97
N PRO A 389 9.93 -4.45 -20.32
CA PRO A 389 10.64 -5.56 -19.70
C PRO A 389 10.84 -5.28 -18.20
N VAL A 390 10.58 -6.28 -17.35
CA VAL A 390 10.69 -6.10 -15.89
C VAL A 390 12.11 -6.32 -15.39
N MET A 391 12.84 -7.21 -16.04
CA MET A 391 14.25 -7.53 -15.76
C MET A 391 14.95 -7.80 -17.08
N ASP A 392 15.97 -7.02 -17.35
CA ASP A 392 16.97 -7.23 -18.42
C ASP A 392 18.31 -7.59 -17.79
#